data_db9ab9cff8db0006678837342b94c929
#
_entry.id   db9ab9cff8db0006678837342b94c929
#
_cell.length_a   1.000
_cell.length_b   1.000
_cell.length_c   1.000
_cell.angle_alpha   90.00
_cell.angle_beta   90.00
_cell.angle_gamma   90.00
#
_symmetry.space_group_name_H-M   'P 1'
#
loop_
_entity.id
_entity.type
_entity.pdbx_description
1 polymer ?
#
loop_
_entity_poly.entity_id
_entity_poly.type
_entity_poly.pdbx_seq_one_letter_code
_entity_poly.pdbx_strand_id
1 'polypeptide(L)'
;MGIFDFIKSAGKKLGIGGDDDAPEADAVKKELDSYKLGTDKVDVKVDGDKIVLSGVVEDQSIFEKAILAVGNTLGISKVEASELKVVIPESGLSLGSTDMTELVKASTPAKEPKFHTVKKGDNLWKVAEAAYGKGKGAKYTVIFEANKPMLTHPDKIYPGQVLRIPAK
;
A
#
# COMPACT_ATOMS: atom_id res chain seq x y z
N MET A 1 1.50 15.04 1.80
CA MET A 1 0.23 14.62 2.42
C MET A 1 0.18 13.11 2.43
N GLY A 2 -0.15 12.52 3.55
CA GLY A 2 -0.10 11.08 3.73
C GLY A 2 -1.48 10.42 3.85
N ILE A 3 -2.50 11.01 3.25
CA ILE A 3 -3.87 10.47 3.28
C ILE A 3 -4.25 9.99 1.87
N PHE A 4 -4.71 8.75 1.79
CA PHE A 4 -5.09 8.08 0.55
C PHE A 4 -6.54 7.62 0.63
N ASP A 5 -7.31 7.89 -0.41
CA ASP A 5 -8.73 7.53 -0.48
C ASP A 5 -8.93 6.16 -1.12
N PHE A 6 -9.84 5.40 -0.54
CA PHE A 6 -10.23 4.07 -1.01
C PHE A 6 -11.75 3.97 -1.10
N ILE A 7 -12.23 2.89 -1.71
CA ILE A 7 -13.67 2.66 -1.82
C ILE A 7 -14.12 1.71 -0.70
N LYS A 8 -14.88 2.26 0.26
CA LYS A 8 -15.34 1.54 1.47
C LYS A 8 -16.07 0.24 1.16
N SER A 9 -16.86 0.22 0.10
CA SER A 9 -17.63 -0.96 -0.32
C SER A 9 -16.86 -1.97 -1.16
N ALA A 10 -15.58 -1.68 -1.47
CA ALA A 10 -14.70 -2.58 -2.22
C ALA A 10 -13.58 -3.08 -1.31
N GLY A 11 -13.11 -4.27 -1.59
CA GLY A 11 -11.96 -4.83 -0.89
C GLY A 11 -12.25 -6.16 -0.21
N LYS A 12 -11.23 -6.66 0.46
CA LYS A 12 -11.27 -7.95 1.15
C LYS A 12 -11.90 -7.80 2.53
N LYS A 13 -12.89 -8.61 2.83
CA LYS A 13 -13.51 -8.67 4.16
C LYS A 13 -12.55 -9.31 5.17
N LEU A 14 -12.26 -8.60 6.23
CA LEU A 14 -11.46 -9.07 7.35
C LEU A 14 -12.27 -9.01 8.64
N GLY A 15 -12.20 -10.06 9.44
CA GLY A 15 -12.87 -10.11 10.74
C GLY A 15 -14.32 -10.60 10.72
N ILE A 16 -14.95 -10.56 11.88
CA ILE A 16 -16.33 -10.99 12.14
C ILE A 16 -17.19 -9.74 12.31
N GLY A 17 -17.68 -9.19 11.21
CA GLY A 17 -18.55 -8.02 11.27
C GLY A 17 -19.49 -7.97 10.08
N GLY A 18 -20.44 -7.04 10.08
CA GLY A 18 -21.25 -6.72 8.92
C GLY A 18 -20.42 -6.10 7.80
N ASP A 19 -21.01 -5.98 6.62
CA ASP A 19 -20.30 -5.42 5.46
C ASP A 19 -19.97 -3.92 5.59
N ASP A 20 -20.60 -3.26 6.55
CA ASP A 20 -20.39 -1.84 6.85
C ASP A 20 -19.52 -1.59 8.09
N ASP A 21 -19.16 -2.64 8.83
CA ASP A 21 -18.35 -2.50 10.03
C ASP A 21 -16.86 -2.35 9.68
N ALA A 22 -16.18 -1.48 10.43
CA ALA A 22 -14.74 -1.32 10.30
C ALA A 22 -14.03 -2.62 10.73
N PRO A 23 -12.98 -3.04 10.02
CA PRO A 23 -12.20 -4.20 10.42
C PRO A 23 -11.44 -3.93 11.71
N GLU A 24 -11.18 -4.97 12.47
CA GLU A 24 -10.34 -4.86 13.67
C GLU A 24 -8.88 -4.60 13.30
N ALA A 25 -8.21 -3.74 14.07
CA ALA A 25 -6.80 -3.38 13.82
C ALA A 25 -5.88 -4.62 13.77
N ASP A 26 -6.11 -5.58 14.67
CA ASP A 26 -5.34 -6.83 14.71
C ASP A 26 -5.55 -7.68 13.45
N ALA A 27 -6.77 -7.73 12.92
CA ALA A 27 -7.07 -8.43 11.69
C ALA A 27 -6.38 -7.78 10.49
N VAL A 28 -6.38 -6.46 10.42
CA VAL A 28 -5.70 -5.69 9.37
C VAL A 28 -4.19 -5.89 9.45
N LYS A 29 -3.62 -5.82 10.65
CA LYS A 29 -2.17 -6.04 10.86
C LYS A 29 -1.76 -7.46 10.47
N LYS A 30 -2.53 -8.45 10.86
CA LYS A 30 -2.30 -9.85 10.50
C LYS A 30 -2.36 -10.07 8.99
N GLU A 31 -3.31 -9.45 8.30
CA GLU A 31 -3.39 -9.51 6.84
C GLU A 31 -2.17 -8.84 6.19
N LEU A 32 -1.77 -7.66 6.69
CA LEU A 32 -0.58 -6.97 6.21
C LEU A 32 0.68 -7.82 6.35
N ASP A 33 0.86 -8.42 7.53
CA ASP A 33 2.02 -9.26 7.81
C ASP A 33 2.02 -10.58 7.01
N SER A 34 0.82 -11.06 6.63
CA SER A 34 0.69 -12.27 5.82
C SER A 34 1.34 -12.15 4.44
N TYR A 35 1.44 -10.94 3.92
CA TYR A 35 2.09 -10.66 2.64
C TYR A 35 3.63 -10.64 2.70
N LYS A 36 4.22 -10.71 3.90
CA LYS A 36 5.67 -10.73 4.12
C LYS A 36 6.41 -9.60 3.41
N LEU A 37 5.87 -8.40 3.51
CA LEU A 37 6.42 -7.21 2.86
C LEU A 37 7.59 -6.57 3.62
N GLY A 38 7.90 -7.04 4.82
CA GLY A 38 8.85 -6.36 5.71
C GLY A 38 8.22 -5.25 6.53
N THR A 39 6.97 -5.45 6.95
CA THR A 39 6.18 -4.49 7.71
C THR A 39 6.19 -4.76 9.22
N ASP A 40 7.19 -5.46 9.71
CA ASP A 40 7.31 -5.84 11.13
C ASP A 40 7.35 -4.63 12.07
N LYS A 41 7.86 -3.50 11.57
CA LYS A 41 7.98 -2.24 12.31
C LYS A 41 6.85 -1.25 11.99
N VAL A 42 5.77 -1.73 11.41
CA VAL A 42 4.60 -0.92 11.07
C VAL A 42 3.48 -1.23 12.04
N ASP A 43 2.94 -0.18 12.65
CA ASP A 43 1.77 -0.25 13.50
C ASP A 43 0.51 0.16 12.71
N VAL A 44 -0.59 -0.52 13.00
CA VAL A 44 -1.88 -0.29 12.37
C VAL A 44 -2.88 0.13 13.44
N LYS A 45 -3.54 1.26 13.23
CA LYS A 45 -4.69 1.70 14.03
C LYS A 45 -5.90 1.85 13.12
N VAL A 46 -7.04 1.43 13.60
CA VAL A 46 -8.32 1.60 12.90
C VAL A 46 -9.18 2.59 13.67
N ASP A 47 -9.64 3.63 12.97
CA ASP A 47 -10.50 4.66 13.51
C ASP A 47 -11.72 4.82 12.57
N GLY A 48 -12.80 4.10 12.90
CA GLY A 48 -13.96 4.01 12.02
C GLY A 48 -13.62 3.37 10.69
N ASP A 49 -13.76 4.11 9.61
CA ASP A 49 -13.41 3.69 8.24
C ASP A 49 -12.03 4.16 7.77
N LYS A 50 -11.24 4.70 8.70
CA LYS A 50 -9.87 5.17 8.44
C LYS A 50 -8.86 4.25 9.10
N ILE A 51 -7.81 3.92 8.40
CA ILE A 51 -6.62 3.25 8.94
C ILE A 51 -5.49 4.27 9.05
N VAL A 52 -4.79 4.26 10.18
CA VAL A 52 -3.56 5.03 10.39
C VAL A 52 -2.38 4.07 10.45
N LEU A 53 -1.43 4.26 9.57
CA LEU A 53 -0.17 3.53 9.55
C LEU A 53 0.94 4.40 10.14
N SER A 54 1.70 3.84 11.05
CA SER A 54 2.87 4.47 11.65
C SER A 54 4.05 3.50 11.71
N GLY A 55 5.23 4.04 11.93
CA GLY A 55 6.45 3.24 12.00
C GLY A 55 7.39 3.50 10.83
N VAL A 56 8.17 2.48 10.47
CA VAL A 56 9.20 2.59 9.43
C VAL A 56 9.18 1.39 8.50
N VAL A 57 9.49 1.64 7.24
CA VAL A 57 9.72 0.63 6.19
C VAL A 57 11.04 0.90 5.49
N GLU A 58 11.61 -0.12 4.88
CA GLU A 58 12.97 -0.04 4.33
C GLU A 58 13.03 0.58 2.93
N ASP A 59 11.93 0.59 2.21
CA ASP A 59 11.88 1.20 0.87
C ASP A 59 10.49 1.75 0.51
N GLN A 60 10.47 2.57 -0.54
CA GLN A 60 9.26 3.18 -1.06
C GLN A 60 8.23 2.16 -1.57
N SER A 61 8.69 1.05 -2.13
CA SER A 61 7.82 -0.02 -2.63
C SER A 61 7.04 -0.68 -1.49
N ILE A 62 7.69 -0.93 -0.34
CA ILE A 62 7.04 -1.46 0.86
C ILE A 62 6.02 -0.46 1.40
N PHE A 63 6.36 0.83 1.43
CA PHE A 63 5.46 1.91 1.83
C PHE A 63 4.16 1.90 1.01
N GLU A 64 4.29 1.88 -0.30
CA GLU A 64 3.13 1.89 -1.21
C GLU A 64 2.31 0.60 -1.11
N LYS A 65 2.96 -0.55 -1.02
CA LYS A 65 2.29 -1.85 -0.88
C LYS A 65 1.57 -1.99 0.46
N ALA A 66 2.13 -1.47 1.54
CA ALA A 66 1.48 -1.47 2.85
C ALA A 66 0.18 -0.67 2.82
N ILE A 67 0.18 0.50 2.20
CA ILE A 67 -1.02 1.34 2.03
C ILE A 67 -2.09 0.58 1.24
N LEU A 68 -1.72 -0.07 0.14
CA LEU A 68 -2.65 -0.84 -0.68
C LEU A 68 -3.19 -2.08 0.04
N ALA A 69 -2.34 -2.78 0.76
CA ALA A 69 -2.73 -3.99 1.50
C ALA A 69 -3.81 -3.70 2.53
N VAL A 70 -3.69 -2.59 3.25
CA VAL A 70 -4.68 -2.20 4.27
C VAL A 70 -5.87 -1.44 3.67
N GLY A 71 -5.65 -0.63 2.64
CA GLY A 71 -6.69 0.19 2.02
C GLY A 71 -7.68 -0.61 1.20
N ASN A 72 -7.26 -1.69 0.56
CA ASN A 72 -8.13 -2.61 -0.18
C ASN A 72 -8.88 -3.59 0.76
N THR A 73 -9.16 -3.16 1.97
CA THR A 73 -9.95 -3.90 2.95
C THR A 73 -11.38 -3.36 2.96
N LEU A 74 -12.36 -4.25 2.96
CA LEU A 74 -13.77 -3.88 3.04
C LEU A 74 -14.05 -3.10 4.32
N GLY A 75 -14.74 -1.98 4.21
CA GLY A 75 -15.05 -1.09 5.33
C GLY A 75 -14.07 0.08 5.50
N ILE A 76 -13.02 0.16 4.69
CA ILE A 76 -12.03 1.22 4.77
C ILE A 76 -12.20 2.20 3.60
N SER A 77 -12.33 3.48 3.92
CA SER A 77 -12.42 4.57 2.94
C SER A 77 -11.15 5.41 2.87
N LYS A 78 -10.31 5.37 3.90
CA LYS A 78 -9.09 6.18 3.97
C LYS A 78 -7.95 5.45 4.65
N VAL A 79 -6.74 5.70 4.16
CA VAL A 79 -5.50 5.28 4.81
C VAL A 79 -4.64 6.53 5.04
N GLU A 80 -4.28 6.77 6.27
CA GLU A 80 -3.36 7.82 6.65
C GLU A 80 -1.98 7.21 6.93
N ALA A 81 -0.97 7.65 6.21
CA ALA A 81 0.41 7.16 6.31
C ALA A 81 1.40 8.29 6.59
N SER A 82 0.93 9.40 7.16
CA SER A 82 1.77 10.55 7.50
C SER A 82 2.85 10.24 8.54
N GLU A 83 2.59 9.27 9.41
CA GLU A 83 3.51 8.80 10.43
C GLU A 83 4.35 7.58 10.00
N LEU A 84 4.11 7.06 8.79
CA LEU A 84 4.88 5.98 8.21
C LEU A 84 6.05 6.55 7.40
N LYS A 85 7.28 6.17 7.74
CA LYS A 85 8.50 6.70 7.15
C LYS A 85 9.27 5.63 6.39
N VAL A 86 9.93 6.06 5.33
CA VAL A 86 10.87 5.20 4.59
C VAL A 86 12.27 5.47 5.14
N VAL A 87 12.90 4.44 5.66
CA VAL A 87 14.29 4.48 6.11
C VAL A 87 15.14 3.85 5.01
N ILE A 88 15.97 4.67 4.37
CA ILE A 88 16.92 4.17 3.39
C ILE A 88 18.13 3.65 4.16
N PRO A 89 18.41 2.33 4.14
CA PRO A 89 19.66 1.84 4.70
C PRO A 89 20.79 2.38 3.84
N GLU A 90 21.57 3.30 4.37
CA GLU A 90 22.83 3.66 3.74
C GLU A 90 23.75 2.45 3.76
N SER A 91 23.83 1.78 2.62
CA SER A 91 24.76 0.67 2.46
C SER A 91 26.20 1.20 2.58
N GLY A 92 26.86 0.86 3.67
CA GLY A 92 28.27 1.15 3.86
C GLY A 92 28.62 1.95 5.12
N LEU A 93 27.68 2.47 5.86
CA LEU A 93 27.93 3.01 7.18
C LEU A 93 27.90 1.91 8.22
N SER A 94 29.10 1.56 8.69
CA SER A 94 29.26 0.81 9.92
C SER A 94 28.58 1.62 11.03
N LEU A 95 27.45 1.14 11.52
CA LEU A 95 26.75 1.73 12.66
C LEU A 95 27.56 1.48 13.94
N GLY A 96 28.66 2.21 14.09
CA GLY A 96 29.45 2.22 15.32
C GLY A 96 28.90 3.11 16.43
N SER A 97 27.88 3.91 16.15
CA SER A 97 27.21 4.72 17.16
C SER A 97 25.72 4.68 16.95
N THR A 98 25.06 4.09 17.90
CA THR A 98 23.61 4.02 18.04
C THR A 98 23.05 5.37 18.51
N ASP A 99 23.16 6.40 17.70
CA ASP A 99 22.43 7.61 17.96
C ASP A 99 21.13 7.58 17.14
N MET A 100 20.03 7.32 17.84
CA MET A 100 18.68 7.32 17.25
C MET A 100 18.33 8.64 16.56
N THR A 101 19.04 9.71 16.88
CA THR A 101 18.87 11.01 16.26
C THR A 101 19.38 11.05 14.82
N GLU A 102 20.40 10.27 14.48
CA GLU A 102 20.88 10.15 13.10
C GLU A 102 19.98 9.26 12.22
N LEU A 103 19.36 8.23 12.79
CA LEU A 103 18.36 7.43 12.10
C LEU A 103 17.13 8.25 11.66
N VAL A 104 16.75 9.24 12.46
CA VAL A 104 15.66 10.16 12.12
C VAL A 104 16.06 11.14 11.00
N LYS A 105 17.34 11.51 10.90
CA LYS A 105 17.85 12.36 9.82
C LYS A 105 17.97 11.61 8.48
N ALA A 106 18.20 10.32 8.51
CA ALA A 106 18.27 9.48 7.31
C ALA A 106 16.88 9.09 6.77
N SER A 107 15.79 9.34 7.52
CA SER A 107 14.45 9.09 7.05
C SER A 107 14.01 10.20 6.09
N THR A 108 13.85 9.87 4.83
CA THR A 108 13.25 10.78 3.85
C THR A 108 11.73 10.67 3.91
N PRO A 109 11.00 11.79 3.72
CA PRO A 109 9.57 11.70 3.50
C PRO A 109 9.32 10.84 2.25
N ALA A 110 8.39 9.92 2.36
CA ALA A 110 8.00 9.08 1.24
C ALA A 110 7.48 9.96 0.09
N LYS A 111 7.88 9.63 -1.13
CA LYS A 111 7.32 10.28 -2.32
C LYS A 111 5.84 9.94 -2.43
N GLU A 112 5.05 10.85 -2.99
CA GLU A 112 3.66 10.57 -3.26
C GLU A 112 3.54 9.39 -4.23
N PRO A 113 2.89 8.30 -3.81
CA PRO A 113 2.71 7.15 -4.68
C PRO A 113 1.66 7.45 -5.76
N LYS A 114 1.82 6.83 -6.92
CA LYS A 114 0.80 6.86 -7.96
C LYS A 114 -0.07 5.63 -7.84
N PHE A 115 -1.34 5.86 -7.56
CA PHE A 115 -2.34 4.83 -7.45
C PHE A 115 -3.40 4.99 -8.54
N HIS A 116 -3.96 3.87 -8.98
CA HIS A 116 -5.08 3.82 -9.90
C HIS A 116 -6.24 3.04 -9.27
N THR A 117 -7.41 3.64 -9.26
CA THR A 117 -8.63 2.95 -8.80
C THR A 117 -9.28 2.26 -10.00
N VAL A 118 -9.43 0.95 -9.92
CA VAL A 118 -10.06 0.13 -10.96
C VAL A 118 -11.53 0.50 -11.11
N LYS A 119 -11.95 0.68 -12.36
CA LYS A 119 -13.34 0.95 -12.73
C LYS A 119 -13.98 -0.31 -13.33
N LYS A 120 -15.30 -0.34 -13.32
CA LYS A 120 -16.05 -1.43 -13.96
C LYS A 120 -15.65 -1.55 -15.44
N GLY A 121 -15.23 -2.74 -15.84
CA GLY A 121 -14.78 -3.01 -17.21
C GLY A 121 -13.30 -2.74 -17.47
N ASP A 122 -12.54 -2.32 -16.44
CA ASP A 122 -11.08 -2.19 -16.56
C ASP A 122 -10.39 -3.56 -16.53
N ASN A 123 -9.25 -3.60 -17.19
CA ASN A 123 -8.28 -4.67 -17.06
C ASN A 123 -6.87 -4.06 -16.97
N LEU A 124 -5.88 -4.85 -16.59
CA LEU A 124 -4.51 -4.33 -16.42
C LEU A 124 -3.92 -3.75 -17.70
N TRP A 125 -4.30 -4.27 -18.87
CA TRP A 125 -3.88 -3.72 -20.17
C TRP A 125 -4.35 -2.28 -20.33
N LYS A 126 -5.65 -2.01 -20.10
CA LYS A 126 -6.22 -0.67 -20.16
C LYS A 126 -5.61 0.26 -19.10
N VAL A 127 -5.39 -0.26 -17.90
CA VAL A 127 -4.73 0.50 -16.82
C VAL A 127 -3.32 0.88 -17.23
N ALA A 128 -2.57 -0.03 -17.85
CA ALA A 128 -1.22 0.25 -18.35
C ALA A 128 -1.24 1.31 -19.47
N GLU A 129 -2.19 1.25 -20.39
CA GLU A 129 -2.32 2.28 -21.43
C GLU A 129 -2.69 3.65 -20.86
N ALA A 130 -3.55 3.70 -19.86
CA ALA A 130 -3.90 4.94 -19.18
C ALA A 130 -2.71 5.54 -18.42
N ALA A 131 -1.90 4.70 -17.80
CA ALA A 131 -0.77 5.13 -16.98
C ALA A 131 0.48 5.48 -17.79
N TYR A 132 0.77 4.71 -18.83
CA TYR A 132 2.04 4.81 -19.59
C TYR A 132 1.88 5.35 -21.00
N GLY A 133 0.64 5.49 -21.46
CA GLY A 133 0.31 5.99 -22.77
C GLY A 133 -0.25 4.93 -23.71
N LYS A 134 -1.00 5.39 -24.72
CA LYS A 134 -1.62 4.54 -25.72
C LYS A 134 -0.59 3.64 -26.42
N GLY A 135 -0.93 2.36 -26.58
CA GLY A 135 -0.04 1.36 -27.15
C GLY A 135 0.96 0.76 -26.15
N LYS A 136 0.92 1.14 -24.88
CA LYS A 136 1.78 0.62 -23.81
C LYS A 136 1.08 -0.42 -22.94
N GLY A 137 -0.02 -0.98 -23.41
CA GLY A 137 -0.79 -2.00 -22.66
C GLY A 137 0.05 -3.22 -22.24
N ALA A 138 1.05 -3.61 -23.04
CA ALA A 138 1.96 -4.71 -22.70
C ALA A 138 2.73 -4.49 -21.39
N LYS A 139 2.83 -3.24 -20.90
CA LYS A 139 3.40 -2.93 -19.59
C LYS A 139 2.50 -3.31 -18.41
N TYR A 140 1.37 -3.94 -18.65
CA TYR A 140 0.51 -4.47 -17.59
C TYR A 140 1.29 -5.42 -16.64
N THR A 141 2.29 -6.12 -17.16
CA THR A 141 3.14 -7.00 -16.37
C THR A 141 3.92 -6.24 -15.29
N VAL A 142 4.37 -5.02 -15.60
CA VAL A 142 5.06 -4.15 -14.63
C VAL A 142 4.11 -3.77 -13.49
N ILE A 143 2.85 -3.43 -13.82
CA ILE A 143 1.82 -3.12 -12.83
C ILE A 143 1.50 -4.37 -12.01
N PHE A 144 1.35 -5.51 -12.63
CA PHE A 144 1.09 -6.78 -11.95
C PHE A 144 2.19 -7.10 -10.92
N GLU A 145 3.45 -7.06 -11.35
CA GLU A 145 4.59 -7.32 -10.46
C GLU A 145 4.66 -6.31 -9.30
N ALA A 146 4.35 -5.05 -9.58
CA ALA A 146 4.35 -3.99 -8.56
C ALA A 146 3.26 -4.16 -7.49
N ASN A 147 2.23 -4.96 -7.77
CA ASN A 147 1.11 -5.21 -6.85
C ASN A 147 1.17 -6.62 -6.22
N LYS A 148 2.21 -7.39 -6.48
CA LYS A 148 2.43 -8.65 -5.76
C LYS A 148 2.88 -8.39 -4.31
N PRO A 149 2.53 -9.23 -3.36
CA PRO A 149 1.70 -10.44 -3.46
C PRO A 149 0.18 -10.20 -3.32
N MET A 150 -0.27 -8.95 -3.15
CA MET A 150 -1.70 -8.63 -3.00
C MET A 150 -2.50 -9.03 -4.24
N LEU A 151 -1.93 -8.82 -5.43
CA LEU A 151 -2.51 -9.24 -6.69
C LEU A 151 -1.84 -10.56 -7.12
N THR A 152 -2.64 -11.63 -7.21
CA THR A 152 -2.15 -12.98 -7.51
C THR A 152 -2.30 -13.37 -8.98
N HIS A 153 -3.14 -12.67 -9.71
CA HIS A 153 -3.39 -12.89 -11.12
C HIS A 153 -3.80 -11.60 -11.82
N PRO A 154 -3.34 -11.33 -13.05
CA PRO A 154 -3.65 -10.07 -13.75
C PRO A 154 -5.15 -9.84 -13.98
N ASP A 155 -5.94 -10.90 -14.10
CA ASP A 155 -7.38 -10.81 -14.33
C ASP A 155 -8.21 -10.74 -13.03
N LYS A 156 -7.58 -10.91 -11.87
CA LYS A 156 -8.25 -10.88 -10.57
C LYS A 156 -8.34 -9.48 -9.98
N ILE A 157 -8.60 -8.49 -10.81
CA ILE A 157 -8.90 -7.13 -10.37
C ILE A 157 -10.42 -6.92 -10.30
N TYR A 158 -10.85 -6.04 -9.42
CA TYR A 158 -12.27 -5.75 -9.22
C TYR A 158 -12.50 -4.22 -9.18
N PRO A 159 -13.70 -3.75 -9.55
CA PRO A 159 -14.02 -2.32 -9.45
C PRO A 159 -13.86 -1.81 -8.02
N GLY A 160 -13.20 -0.67 -7.87
CA GLY A 160 -12.91 -0.07 -6.57
C GLY A 160 -11.56 -0.50 -5.96
N GLN A 161 -10.92 -1.53 -6.50
CA GLN A 161 -9.57 -1.89 -6.10
C GLN A 161 -8.59 -0.79 -6.48
N VAL A 162 -7.68 -0.47 -5.58
CA VAL A 162 -6.60 0.49 -5.83
C VAL A 162 -5.32 -0.28 -6.13
N LEU A 163 -4.67 0.07 -7.22
CA LEU A 163 -3.44 -0.55 -7.70
C LEU A 163 -2.27 0.44 -7.64
N ARG A 164 -1.10 -0.07 -7.33
CA ARG A 164 0.16 0.68 -7.41
C ARG A 164 0.60 0.77 -8.87
N ILE A 165 0.88 1.99 -9.31
CA ILE A 165 1.41 2.27 -10.65
C ILE A 165 2.88 2.71 -10.50
N PRO A 166 3.85 1.84 -10.76
CA PRO A 166 5.26 2.21 -10.68
C PRO A 166 5.62 3.26 -11.74
N ALA A 167 6.62 4.06 -11.45
CA ALA A 167 7.16 5.02 -12.40
C ALA A 167 7.72 4.31 -13.66
N LYS A 168 7.80 5.07 -14.77
CA LYS A 168 8.38 4.57 -16.02
C LYS A 168 9.85 4.24 -15.86
#